data_c8aabde0e7695887f14d71cbecb11b11
#
_entry.id   c8aabde0e7695887f14d71cbecb11b11
#
_cell.length_a   1.000
_cell.length_b   1.000
_cell.length_c   1.000
_cell.angle_alpha   90.00
_cell.angle_beta   90.00
_cell.angle_gamma   90.00
#
_symmetry.space_group_name_H-M   'P 1'
#
loop_
_entity.id
_entity.type
_entity.pdbx_description
1 polymer ?
#
loop_
_entity_poly.entity_id
_entity_poly.type
_entity_poly.pdbx_seq_one_letter_code
_entity_poly.pdbx_strand_id
1 'polypeptide(L)'
;MPDILSALLRAVSFVLQFQAAGAVFFAAGFGPALTVSLAGVRKLARVSAIVALFTVAAHYILEAARMAGDMSGMFDSSLQNMAWTSNFGGAFTVRVLGLLLIIAGMQPISAKSTASRFFTSSVGSPVAFFMKRLSARGFTIVGVTGAALVAVSFTLMGHTSVDPRRGLLAPLLLTHLLIVAFWFGALWPLCLVTLRESWERVARVVAVFSAAAFWLVPLILVAGVAIAALLLPNVAALRQPYGELLIAKSALFAVLLGCAAVNKWRLGPALGRGDLQAGRAFRRVVITEYVIMVIVLSVTAVMTTFFSPE
;
A
#
# COMPACT_ATOMS: atom_id res chain seq x y z
N MET A 1 -3.77 -16.26 23.07
CA MET A 1 -4.74 -15.20 22.72
C MET A 1 -4.04 -13.96 22.12
N PRO A 2 -3.02 -13.32 22.75
CA PRO A 2 -2.42 -12.09 22.21
C PRO A 2 -1.82 -12.26 20.82
N ASP A 3 -1.19 -13.40 20.50
CA ASP A 3 -0.58 -13.64 19.19
C ASP A 3 -1.57 -13.69 18.02
N ILE A 4 -2.73 -14.35 18.23
CA ILE A 4 -3.78 -14.42 17.20
C ILE A 4 -4.32 -13.01 16.92
N LEU A 5 -4.60 -12.24 17.97
CA LEU A 5 -5.09 -10.88 17.84
C LEU A 5 -4.03 -9.98 17.16
N SER A 6 -2.75 -10.18 17.50
CA SER A 6 -1.62 -9.49 16.84
C SER A 6 -1.56 -9.80 15.35
N ALA A 7 -1.69 -11.07 14.94
CA ALA A 7 -1.70 -11.46 13.53
C ALA A 7 -2.87 -10.82 12.76
N LEU A 8 -4.07 -10.80 13.36
CA LEU A 8 -5.25 -10.16 12.76
C LEU A 8 -5.07 -8.65 12.61
N LEU A 9 -4.62 -7.96 13.67
CA LEU A 9 -4.35 -6.52 13.62
C LEU A 9 -3.26 -6.20 12.61
N ARG A 10 -2.21 -7.02 12.52
CA ARG A 10 -1.13 -6.87 11.54
C ARG A 10 -1.65 -7.03 10.12
N ALA A 11 -2.49 -8.03 9.85
CA ALA A 11 -3.10 -8.24 8.53
C ALA A 11 -3.94 -7.03 8.09
N VAL A 12 -4.85 -6.57 8.96
CA VAL A 12 -5.68 -5.37 8.70
C VAL A 12 -4.81 -4.14 8.52
N SER A 13 -3.79 -3.97 9.36
CA SER A 13 -2.85 -2.86 9.31
C SER A 13 -2.05 -2.84 7.99
N PHE A 14 -1.59 -3.99 7.50
CA PHE A 14 -0.90 -4.09 6.21
C PHE A 14 -1.80 -3.65 5.06
N VAL A 15 -3.03 -4.19 4.99
CA VAL A 15 -4.01 -3.82 3.97
C VAL A 15 -4.24 -2.31 3.95
N LEU A 16 -4.49 -1.71 5.12
CA LEU A 16 -4.80 -0.28 5.23
C LEU A 16 -3.59 0.61 4.88
N GLN A 17 -2.39 0.25 5.34
CA GLN A 17 -1.17 1.01 5.06
C GLN A 17 -0.80 0.97 3.59
N PHE A 18 -0.83 -0.21 2.95
CA PHE A 18 -0.55 -0.33 1.52
C PHE A 18 -1.65 0.29 0.66
N GLN A 19 -2.92 0.21 1.09
CA GLN A 19 -4.01 0.92 0.41
C GLN A 19 -3.82 2.43 0.49
N ALA A 20 -3.46 2.97 1.66
CA ALA A 20 -3.20 4.39 1.84
C ALA A 20 -2.02 4.87 0.97
N ALA A 21 -0.87 4.19 1.08
CA ALA A 21 0.34 4.54 0.34
C ALA A 21 0.13 4.44 -1.18
N GLY A 22 -0.47 3.36 -1.66
CA GLY A 22 -0.70 3.16 -3.09
C GLY A 22 -1.75 4.10 -3.68
N ALA A 23 -2.79 4.46 -2.93
CA ALA A 23 -3.74 5.49 -3.36
C ALA A 23 -3.07 6.88 -3.46
N VAL A 24 -2.07 7.18 -2.61
CA VAL A 24 -1.22 8.38 -2.75
C VAL A 24 -0.40 8.31 -4.04
N PHE A 25 0.28 7.19 -4.32
CA PHE A 25 1.04 7.01 -5.56
C PHE A 25 0.14 7.13 -6.79
N PHE A 26 -1.06 6.56 -6.73
CA PHE A 26 -2.04 6.68 -7.80
C PHE A 26 -2.49 8.14 -8.00
N ALA A 27 -2.81 8.86 -6.93
CA ALA A 27 -3.17 10.28 -7.00
C ALA A 27 -2.01 11.15 -7.53
N ALA A 28 -0.77 10.83 -7.18
CA ALA A 28 0.41 11.55 -7.66
C ALA A 28 0.66 11.31 -9.15
N GLY A 29 0.60 10.05 -9.60
CA GLY A 29 0.89 9.67 -10.99
C GLY A 29 -0.25 9.97 -11.96
N PHE A 30 -1.50 9.73 -11.55
CA PHE A 30 -2.66 9.81 -12.44
C PHE A 30 -3.60 10.99 -12.13
N GLY A 31 -3.42 11.68 -11.00
CA GLY A 31 -4.28 12.79 -10.58
C GLY A 31 -4.54 13.85 -11.66
N PRO A 32 -3.53 14.30 -12.45
CA PRO A 32 -3.75 15.25 -13.54
C PRO A 32 -4.71 14.77 -14.64
N ALA A 33 -4.83 13.46 -14.84
CA ALA A 33 -5.73 12.85 -15.83
C ALA A 33 -7.16 12.65 -15.30
N LEU A 34 -7.39 12.80 -13.99
CA LEU A 34 -8.67 12.55 -13.32
C LEU A 34 -9.46 13.84 -13.12
N THR A 35 -10.79 13.77 -13.32
CA THR A 35 -11.67 14.93 -13.11
C THR A 35 -12.68 14.72 -11.98
N VAL A 36 -13.26 13.53 -11.90
CA VAL A 36 -14.33 13.21 -10.95
C VAL A 36 -13.83 12.26 -9.86
N SER A 37 -12.98 11.30 -10.21
CA SER A 37 -12.55 10.24 -9.30
C SER A 37 -11.42 10.67 -8.36
N LEU A 38 -10.66 11.74 -8.65
CA LEU A 38 -9.54 12.18 -7.82
C LEU A 38 -9.92 12.45 -6.37
N ALA A 39 -11.09 13.10 -6.14
CA ALA A 39 -11.58 13.35 -4.77
C ALA A 39 -11.84 12.03 -4.02
N GLY A 40 -12.40 11.02 -4.70
CA GLY A 40 -12.61 9.68 -4.16
C GLY A 40 -11.31 8.97 -3.81
N VAL A 41 -10.30 9.06 -4.67
CA VAL A 41 -8.96 8.48 -4.45
C VAL A 41 -8.28 9.12 -3.23
N ARG A 42 -8.32 10.46 -3.12
CA ARG A 42 -7.78 11.17 -1.95
C ARG A 42 -8.52 10.82 -0.67
N LYS A 43 -9.85 10.71 -0.72
CA LYS A 43 -10.66 10.27 0.41
C LYS A 43 -10.27 8.85 0.84
N LEU A 44 -10.11 7.93 -0.12
CA LEU A 44 -9.67 6.56 0.14
C LEU A 44 -8.31 6.54 0.87
N ALA A 45 -7.29 7.22 0.33
CA ALA A 45 -5.97 7.30 0.94
C ALA A 45 -6.05 7.82 2.39
N ARG A 46 -6.79 8.90 2.60
CA ARG A 46 -6.95 9.53 3.91
C ARG A 46 -7.69 8.64 4.92
N VAL A 47 -8.81 8.05 4.52
CA VAL A 47 -9.59 7.15 5.40
C VAL A 47 -8.78 5.91 5.75
N SER A 48 -8.12 5.29 4.76
CA SER A 48 -7.23 4.15 5.01
C SER A 48 -6.10 4.52 5.98
N ALA A 49 -5.49 5.70 5.83
CA ALA A 49 -4.43 6.15 6.74
C ALA A 49 -4.94 6.42 8.17
N ILE A 50 -6.14 7.01 8.31
CA ILE A 50 -6.75 7.24 9.64
C ILE A 50 -7.04 5.91 10.33
N VAL A 51 -7.69 4.97 9.64
CA VAL A 51 -7.99 3.66 10.23
C VAL A 51 -6.69 2.88 10.50
N ALA A 52 -5.67 3.01 9.63
CA ALA A 52 -4.35 2.44 9.86
C ALA A 52 -3.69 2.95 11.14
N LEU A 53 -3.83 4.24 11.48
CA LEU A 53 -3.30 4.77 12.75
C LEU A 53 -3.87 4.05 13.96
N PHE A 54 -5.19 3.80 13.98
CA PHE A 54 -5.82 3.08 15.08
C PHE A 54 -5.35 1.63 15.16
N THR A 55 -5.23 0.92 14.03
CA THR A 55 -4.76 -0.47 14.03
C THR A 55 -3.28 -0.57 14.40
N VAL A 56 -2.46 0.40 13.98
CA VAL A 56 -1.04 0.48 14.35
C VAL A 56 -0.88 0.77 15.84
N ALA A 57 -1.66 1.70 16.41
CA ALA A 57 -1.64 1.99 17.84
C ALA A 57 -2.11 0.78 18.67
N ALA A 58 -3.20 0.13 18.25
CA ALA A 58 -3.69 -1.09 18.92
C ALA A 58 -2.65 -2.21 18.87
N HIS A 59 -2.00 -2.41 17.72
CA HIS A 59 -0.92 -3.40 17.59
C HIS A 59 0.29 -3.06 18.48
N TYR A 60 0.62 -1.77 18.60
CA TYR A 60 1.70 -1.32 19.49
C TYR A 60 1.40 -1.66 20.97
N ILE A 61 0.20 -1.34 21.44
CA ILE A 61 -0.22 -1.65 22.83
C ILE A 61 -0.21 -3.16 23.08
N LEU A 62 -0.64 -3.95 22.08
CA LEU A 62 -0.71 -5.41 22.18
C LEU A 62 0.69 -6.06 22.23
N GLU A 63 1.76 -5.39 21.80
CA GLU A 63 3.11 -5.97 21.82
C GLU A 63 3.58 -6.25 23.25
N ALA A 64 3.26 -5.39 24.22
CA ALA A 64 3.55 -5.63 25.63
C ALA A 64 2.78 -6.85 26.17
N ALA A 65 1.50 -7.06 25.74
CA ALA A 65 0.76 -8.27 26.07
C ALA A 65 1.40 -9.54 25.48
N ARG A 66 1.98 -9.45 24.30
CA ARG A 66 2.71 -10.57 23.68
C ARG A 66 3.99 -10.90 24.45
N MET A 67 4.70 -9.90 24.92
CA MET A 67 5.89 -10.07 25.78
C MET A 67 5.54 -10.74 27.11
N ALA A 68 4.40 -10.38 27.71
CA ALA A 68 3.89 -10.98 28.95
C ALA A 68 3.33 -12.41 28.77
N GLY A 69 2.90 -12.77 27.55
CA GLY A 69 2.18 -14.00 27.26
C GLY A 69 0.67 -13.93 27.56
N ASP A 70 0.18 -12.85 28.16
CA ASP A 70 -1.22 -12.62 28.51
C ASP A 70 -1.68 -11.18 28.25
N MET A 71 -3.00 -10.92 28.34
CA MET A 71 -3.56 -9.61 28.04
C MET A 71 -3.29 -8.55 29.12
N SER A 72 -2.92 -8.93 30.34
CA SER A 72 -2.63 -7.99 31.42
C SER A 72 -1.37 -7.18 31.15
N GLY A 73 -0.43 -7.74 30.39
CA GLY A 73 0.80 -7.05 29.97
C GLY A 73 0.57 -5.75 29.18
N MET A 74 -0.62 -5.54 28.60
CA MET A 74 -0.96 -4.27 27.96
C MET A 74 -0.87 -3.05 28.90
N PHE A 75 -1.04 -3.28 30.19
CA PHE A 75 -1.02 -2.25 31.23
C PHE A 75 0.30 -2.19 32.00
N ASP A 76 1.26 -3.06 31.67
CA ASP A 76 2.57 -3.08 32.29
C ASP A 76 3.46 -1.98 31.67
N SER A 77 3.75 -0.94 32.47
CA SER A 77 4.56 0.21 32.05
C SER A 77 6.01 -0.16 31.72
N SER A 78 6.55 -1.20 32.36
CA SER A 78 7.92 -1.65 32.13
C SER A 78 8.04 -2.33 30.77
N LEU A 79 7.08 -3.18 30.40
CA LEU A 79 6.99 -3.82 29.09
C LEU A 79 6.70 -2.81 27.98
N GLN A 80 5.81 -1.84 28.24
CA GLN A 80 5.55 -0.74 27.30
C GLN A 80 6.83 0.09 27.04
N ASN A 81 7.59 0.41 28.09
CA ASN A 81 8.85 1.13 27.93
C ASN A 81 9.91 0.29 27.18
N MET A 82 9.99 -1.01 27.44
CA MET A 82 10.87 -1.91 26.72
C MET A 82 10.51 -1.96 25.21
N ALA A 83 9.22 -2.05 24.87
CA ALA A 83 8.75 -1.98 23.49
C ALA A 83 9.11 -0.63 22.84
N TRP A 84 8.97 0.48 23.57
CA TRP A 84 9.28 1.82 23.09
C TRP A 84 10.77 2.03 22.79
N THR A 85 11.65 1.55 23.65
CA THR A 85 13.10 1.71 23.51
C THR A 85 13.73 0.73 22.50
N SER A 86 12.95 -0.24 22.02
CA SER A 86 13.39 -1.21 21.00
C SER A 86 13.26 -0.65 19.57
N ASN A 87 13.76 -1.43 18.58
CA ASN A 87 13.55 -1.16 17.16
C ASN A 87 12.05 -1.04 16.79
N PHE A 88 11.18 -1.69 17.56
CA PHE A 88 9.74 -1.64 17.39
C PHE A 88 9.18 -0.23 17.60
N GLY A 89 9.62 0.48 18.65
CA GLY A 89 9.23 1.87 18.93
C GLY A 89 9.69 2.83 17.83
N GLY A 90 10.93 2.66 17.33
CA GLY A 90 11.43 3.44 16.20
C GLY A 90 10.61 3.24 14.93
N ALA A 91 10.29 1.99 14.59
CA ALA A 91 9.45 1.66 13.44
C ALA A 91 8.03 2.20 13.59
N PHE A 92 7.45 2.12 14.79
CA PHE A 92 6.15 2.69 15.13
C PHE A 92 6.14 4.20 14.88
N THR A 93 7.12 4.94 15.40
CA THR A 93 7.23 6.40 15.25
C THR A 93 7.31 6.81 13.78
N VAL A 94 8.17 6.17 12.98
CA VAL A 94 8.31 6.44 11.54
C VAL A 94 7.00 6.15 10.80
N ARG A 95 6.31 5.08 11.17
CA ARG A 95 5.03 4.67 10.58
C ARG A 95 3.91 5.65 10.88
N VAL A 96 3.77 6.06 12.14
CA VAL A 96 2.79 7.07 12.57
C VAL A 96 3.04 8.39 11.85
N LEU A 97 4.28 8.86 11.81
CA LEU A 97 4.65 10.07 11.07
C LEU A 97 4.28 9.96 9.59
N GLY A 98 4.59 8.83 8.95
CA GLY A 98 4.22 8.58 7.56
C GLY A 98 2.71 8.63 7.32
N LEU A 99 1.91 8.01 8.19
CA LEU A 99 0.44 8.04 8.09
C LEU A 99 -0.13 9.45 8.30
N LEU A 100 0.41 10.22 9.26
CA LEU A 100 0.02 11.63 9.48
C LEU A 100 0.33 12.50 8.25
N LEU A 101 1.49 12.30 7.61
CA LEU A 101 1.83 13.01 6.38
C LEU A 101 0.90 12.61 5.21
N ILE A 102 0.47 11.35 5.11
CA ILE A 102 -0.55 10.94 4.13
C ILE A 102 -1.87 11.68 4.40
N ILE A 103 -2.33 11.73 5.64
CA ILE A 103 -3.57 12.43 6.04
C ILE A 103 -3.47 13.92 5.69
N ALA A 104 -2.34 14.56 6.00
CA ALA A 104 -2.10 15.97 5.68
C ALA A 104 -2.00 16.22 4.17
N GLY A 105 -1.29 15.36 3.44
CA GLY A 105 -1.09 15.48 2.00
C GLY A 105 -2.32 15.17 1.15
N MET A 106 -3.27 14.38 1.69
CA MET A 106 -4.48 13.94 0.97
C MET A 106 -5.74 14.69 1.45
N GLN A 107 -5.63 15.96 1.82
CA GLN A 107 -6.79 16.78 2.20
C GLN A 107 -7.85 16.82 1.08
N PRO A 108 -9.14 16.87 1.43
CA PRO A 108 -10.22 17.00 0.46
C PRO A 108 -10.06 18.28 -0.35
N ILE A 109 -10.29 18.18 -1.67
CA ILE A 109 -10.36 19.37 -2.52
C ILE A 109 -11.63 20.12 -2.11
N SER A 110 -11.48 21.31 -1.51
CA SER A 110 -12.64 22.11 -1.07
C SER A 110 -13.53 22.47 -2.26
N ALA A 111 -14.81 22.08 -2.19
CA ALA A 111 -15.83 22.42 -3.18
C ALA A 111 -16.00 23.96 -3.34
N LYS A 112 -15.73 24.73 -2.29
CA LYS A 112 -15.71 26.20 -2.36
C LYS A 112 -14.69 26.74 -3.38
N SER A 113 -13.60 26.04 -3.60
CA SER A 113 -12.60 26.35 -4.63
C SER A 113 -13.07 26.05 -6.05
N THR A 114 -14.06 25.18 -6.23
CA THR A 114 -14.60 24.80 -7.55
C THR A 114 -15.79 25.69 -7.94
N ALA A 115 -16.67 26.03 -7.01
CA ALA A 115 -17.82 26.92 -7.25
C ALA A 115 -17.37 28.35 -7.57
N SER A 116 -16.30 28.85 -6.96
CA SER A 116 -15.68 30.14 -7.30
C SER A 116 -15.14 30.21 -8.75
N ARG A 117 -14.98 29.08 -9.44
CA ARG A 117 -14.50 29.05 -10.83
C ARG A 117 -15.60 29.37 -11.85
N PHE A 118 -16.85 29.20 -11.49
CA PHE A 118 -18.00 29.46 -12.41
C PHE A 118 -18.60 30.83 -12.24
N PHE A 119 -18.33 31.54 -11.14
CA PHE A 119 -19.03 32.83 -10.85
C PHE A 119 -18.15 34.08 -10.90
N THR A 120 -16.84 33.97 -11.10
CA THR A 120 -15.98 35.12 -11.28
C THR A 120 -15.15 34.96 -12.55
N SER A 121 -15.76 35.28 -13.68
CA SER A 121 -15.07 35.68 -14.91
C SER A 121 -14.48 37.09 -14.76
N SER A 122 -13.66 37.28 -13.75
CA SER A 122 -12.75 38.42 -13.66
C SER A 122 -11.34 37.86 -13.44
N VAL A 123 -10.48 38.11 -14.39
CA VAL A 123 -9.05 37.97 -14.49
C VAL A 123 -8.41 37.60 -13.14
N GLY A 124 -8.41 36.30 -12.79
CA GLY A 124 -7.63 35.80 -11.64
C GLY A 124 -6.17 36.01 -11.94
N SER A 125 -5.43 36.73 -11.07
CA SER A 125 -4.04 37.06 -11.32
C SER A 125 -3.23 35.78 -11.60
N PRO A 126 -2.29 35.78 -12.56
CA PRO A 126 -1.39 34.64 -12.85
C PRO A 126 -0.70 34.11 -11.60
N VAL A 127 -0.44 34.96 -10.61
CA VAL A 127 0.14 34.64 -9.31
C VAL A 127 -0.77 33.74 -8.48
N ALA A 128 -2.09 34.00 -8.41
CA ALA A 128 -3.03 33.16 -7.67
C ALA A 128 -3.15 31.75 -8.28
N PHE A 129 -3.12 31.64 -9.61
CA PHE A 129 -3.10 30.36 -10.32
C PHE A 129 -1.81 29.59 -10.06
N PHE A 130 -0.66 30.27 -10.10
CA PHE A 130 0.65 29.69 -9.83
C PHE A 130 0.77 29.21 -8.37
N MET A 131 0.35 30.03 -7.38
CA MET A 131 0.36 29.66 -5.96
C MET A 131 -0.54 28.46 -5.67
N LYS A 132 -1.71 28.38 -6.32
CA LYS A 132 -2.61 27.24 -6.19
C LYS A 132 -2.02 25.94 -6.77
N ARG A 133 -1.29 26.04 -7.87
CA ARG A 133 -0.59 24.90 -8.49
C ARG A 133 0.59 24.42 -7.65
N LEU A 134 1.33 25.34 -7.05
CA LEU A 134 2.41 25.04 -6.08
C LEU A 134 1.87 24.37 -4.83
N SER A 135 0.79 24.88 -4.25
CA SER A 135 0.13 24.29 -3.08
C SER A 135 -0.36 22.87 -3.37
N ALA A 136 -1.02 22.62 -4.51
CA ALA A 136 -1.51 21.30 -4.87
C ALA A 136 -0.34 20.28 -5.07
N ARG A 137 0.78 20.72 -5.63
CA ARG A 137 2.01 19.91 -5.76
C ARG A 137 2.65 19.65 -4.40
N GLY A 138 2.73 20.67 -3.55
CA GLY A 138 3.25 20.54 -2.18
C GLY A 138 2.50 19.49 -1.37
N PHE A 139 1.18 19.50 -1.37
CA PHE A 139 0.37 18.48 -0.71
C PHE A 139 0.61 17.08 -1.26
N THR A 140 0.78 16.93 -2.57
CA THR A 140 1.10 15.63 -3.17
C THR A 140 2.47 15.13 -2.73
N ILE A 141 3.50 15.99 -2.68
CA ILE A 141 4.85 15.65 -2.21
C ILE A 141 4.81 15.19 -0.75
N VAL A 142 4.11 15.94 0.13
CA VAL A 142 3.92 15.55 1.54
C VAL A 142 3.31 14.15 1.66
N GLY A 143 2.26 13.87 0.89
CA GLY A 143 1.63 12.55 0.87
C GLY A 143 2.59 11.43 0.40
N VAL A 144 3.36 11.68 -0.68
CA VAL A 144 4.33 10.71 -1.22
C VAL A 144 5.46 10.45 -0.21
N THR A 145 5.97 11.49 0.45
CA THR A 145 6.94 11.33 1.55
C THR A 145 6.35 10.48 2.66
N GLY A 146 5.09 10.72 3.05
CA GLY A 146 4.39 9.90 4.03
C GLY A 146 4.29 8.43 3.62
N ALA A 147 3.93 8.15 2.36
CA ALA A 147 3.87 6.79 1.83
C ALA A 147 5.24 6.09 1.82
N ALA A 148 6.31 6.83 1.49
CA ALA A 148 7.68 6.31 1.56
C ALA A 148 8.10 5.99 3.00
N LEU A 149 7.79 6.86 3.97
CA LEU A 149 8.08 6.60 5.39
C LEU A 149 7.33 5.38 5.92
N VAL A 150 6.05 5.19 5.54
CA VAL A 150 5.33 3.95 5.86
C VAL A 150 6.09 2.73 5.35
N ALA A 151 6.55 2.73 4.10
CA ALA A 151 7.31 1.61 3.54
C ALA A 151 8.67 1.42 4.26
N VAL A 152 9.42 2.50 4.53
CA VAL A 152 10.68 2.46 5.28
C VAL A 152 10.49 1.86 6.68
N SER A 153 9.37 2.16 7.36
CA SER A 153 9.12 1.64 8.71
C SER A 153 9.16 0.11 8.81
N PHE A 154 8.87 -0.60 7.73
CA PHE A 154 8.94 -2.06 7.69
C PHE A 154 10.38 -2.58 7.66
N THR A 155 11.34 -1.81 7.13
CA THR A 155 12.76 -2.21 7.09
C THR A 155 13.45 -2.04 8.46
N LEU A 156 12.78 -1.39 9.42
CA LEU A 156 13.28 -1.17 10.78
C LEU A 156 12.88 -2.29 11.74
N MET A 157 12.09 -3.27 11.28
CA MET A 157 11.54 -4.35 12.10
C MET A 157 11.81 -5.74 11.48
N GLY A 158 11.66 -6.76 12.34
CA GLY A 158 11.74 -8.17 11.93
C GLY A 158 13.16 -8.63 11.59
N HIS A 159 13.26 -9.82 11.01
CA HIS A 159 14.54 -10.51 10.74
C HIS A 159 15.47 -9.69 9.85
N THR A 160 14.95 -8.93 8.90
CA THR A 160 15.75 -8.08 8.01
C THR A 160 16.46 -6.93 8.72
N SER A 161 15.99 -6.50 9.90
CA SER A 161 16.59 -5.39 10.65
C SER A 161 17.80 -5.82 11.48
N VAL A 162 17.88 -7.10 11.86
CA VAL A 162 18.94 -7.67 12.71
C VAL A 162 19.93 -8.56 11.93
N ASP A 163 19.63 -8.89 10.66
CA ASP A 163 20.51 -9.70 9.82
C ASP A 163 21.81 -8.95 9.49
N PRO A 164 22.98 -9.60 9.54
CA PRO A 164 24.26 -8.99 9.13
C PRO A 164 24.25 -8.42 7.71
N ARG A 165 23.43 -8.96 6.81
CA ARG A 165 23.24 -8.50 5.42
C ARG A 165 22.18 -7.41 5.29
N ARG A 166 21.83 -6.71 6.37
CA ARG A 166 20.83 -5.64 6.39
C ARG A 166 21.03 -4.59 5.28
N GLY A 167 22.33 -4.26 4.97
CA GLY A 167 22.66 -3.30 3.91
C GLY A 167 22.12 -3.69 2.53
N LEU A 168 21.90 -4.98 2.27
CA LEU A 168 21.31 -5.51 1.04
C LEU A 168 19.81 -5.81 1.21
N LEU A 169 19.42 -6.40 2.33
CA LEU A 169 18.03 -6.79 2.60
C LEU A 169 17.09 -5.59 2.72
N ALA A 170 17.50 -4.50 3.37
CA ALA A 170 16.64 -3.34 3.56
C ALA A 170 16.24 -2.65 2.24
N PRO A 171 17.15 -2.35 1.29
CA PRO A 171 16.76 -1.78 0.00
C PRO A 171 15.96 -2.75 -0.87
N LEU A 172 16.24 -4.07 -0.84
CA LEU A 172 15.43 -5.07 -1.53
C LEU A 172 13.99 -5.10 -0.98
N LEU A 173 13.85 -5.13 0.36
CA LEU A 173 12.54 -5.10 1.01
C LEU A 173 11.81 -3.78 0.71
N LEU A 174 12.49 -2.65 0.81
CA LEU A 174 11.88 -1.34 0.52
C LEU A 174 11.37 -1.28 -0.93
N THR A 175 12.17 -1.71 -1.89
CA THR A 175 11.79 -1.77 -3.31
C THR A 175 10.57 -2.67 -3.50
N HIS A 176 10.60 -3.88 -2.92
CA HIS A 176 9.48 -4.82 -2.95
C HIS A 176 8.19 -4.17 -2.41
N LEU A 177 8.25 -3.55 -1.25
CA LEU A 177 7.09 -2.96 -0.58
C LEU A 177 6.53 -1.72 -1.30
N LEU A 178 7.40 -0.87 -1.88
CA LEU A 178 6.96 0.28 -2.67
C LEU A 178 6.19 -0.14 -3.92
N ILE A 179 6.67 -1.19 -4.60
CA ILE A 179 5.99 -1.70 -5.80
C ILE A 179 4.69 -2.43 -5.42
N VAL A 180 4.69 -3.20 -4.31
CA VAL A 180 3.46 -3.81 -3.77
C VAL A 180 2.43 -2.72 -3.42
N ALA A 181 2.84 -1.64 -2.73
CA ALA A 181 1.96 -0.52 -2.42
C ALA A 181 1.40 0.14 -3.69
N PHE A 182 2.25 0.37 -4.70
CA PHE A 182 1.82 0.92 -5.99
C PHE A 182 0.77 0.02 -6.66
N TRP A 183 1.03 -1.29 -6.79
CA TRP A 183 0.12 -2.21 -7.47
C TRP A 183 -1.17 -2.41 -6.67
N PHE A 184 -1.06 -2.87 -5.42
CA PHE A 184 -2.22 -3.14 -4.56
C PHE A 184 -3.10 -1.90 -4.38
N GLY A 185 -2.48 -0.79 -3.98
CA GLY A 185 -3.23 0.43 -3.68
C GLY A 185 -3.82 1.13 -4.90
N ALA A 186 -3.40 0.79 -6.14
CA ALA A 186 -4.01 1.27 -7.37
C ALA A 186 -5.29 0.50 -7.75
N LEU A 187 -5.50 -0.73 -7.28
CA LEU A 187 -6.61 -1.57 -7.72
C LEU A 187 -7.98 -0.95 -7.40
N TRP A 188 -8.18 -0.45 -6.18
CA TRP A 188 -9.44 0.21 -5.82
C TRP A 188 -9.64 1.55 -6.56
N PRO A 189 -8.65 2.46 -6.67
CA PRO A 189 -8.69 3.61 -7.56
C PRO A 189 -9.05 3.28 -9.01
N LEU A 190 -8.51 2.22 -9.58
CA LEU A 190 -8.88 1.78 -10.94
C LEU A 190 -10.37 1.42 -11.05
N CYS A 191 -10.94 0.76 -10.05
CA CYS A 191 -12.40 0.55 -9.98
C CYS A 191 -13.17 1.87 -9.94
N LEU A 192 -12.73 2.85 -9.14
CA LEU A 192 -13.38 4.18 -9.07
C LEU A 192 -13.30 4.91 -10.41
N VAL A 193 -12.16 4.85 -11.09
CA VAL A 193 -11.97 5.46 -12.41
C VAL A 193 -12.94 4.86 -13.42
N THR A 194 -13.05 3.53 -13.49
CA THR A 194 -13.98 2.85 -14.43
C THR A 194 -15.46 3.13 -14.15
N LEU A 195 -15.80 3.61 -12.95
CA LEU A 195 -17.17 3.93 -12.56
C LEU A 195 -17.55 5.40 -12.76
N ARG A 196 -16.55 6.32 -12.79
CA ARG A 196 -16.81 7.75 -12.65
C ARG A 196 -16.22 8.62 -13.74
N GLU A 197 -15.22 8.13 -14.46
CA GLU A 197 -14.57 8.92 -15.52
C GLU A 197 -15.12 8.59 -16.91
N SER A 198 -14.89 9.49 -17.88
CA SER A 198 -15.21 9.24 -19.27
C SER A 198 -14.39 8.07 -19.82
N TRP A 199 -14.95 7.42 -20.84
CA TRP A 199 -14.38 6.22 -21.42
C TRP A 199 -12.92 6.40 -21.92
N GLU A 200 -12.65 7.52 -22.57
CA GLU A 200 -11.33 7.85 -23.09
C GLU A 200 -10.29 8.01 -21.97
N ARG A 201 -10.73 8.54 -20.81
CA ARG A 201 -9.85 8.66 -19.63
C ARG A 201 -9.60 7.31 -19.01
N VAL A 202 -10.63 6.47 -18.87
CA VAL A 202 -10.48 5.10 -18.39
C VAL A 202 -9.45 4.37 -19.22
N ALA A 203 -9.61 4.34 -20.54
CA ALA A 203 -8.70 3.67 -21.46
C ALA A 203 -7.25 4.19 -21.31
N ARG A 204 -7.06 5.52 -21.22
CA ARG A 204 -5.76 6.15 -21.05
C ARG A 204 -5.11 5.79 -19.71
N VAL A 205 -5.85 5.89 -18.60
CA VAL A 205 -5.33 5.57 -17.26
C VAL A 205 -4.95 4.10 -17.17
N VAL A 206 -5.81 3.19 -17.66
CA VAL A 206 -5.54 1.74 -17.68
C VAL A 206 -4.32 1.42 -18.54
N ALA A 207 -4.17 2.04 -19.73
CA ALA A 207 -3.02 1.83 -20.59
C ALA A 207 -1.71 2.25 -19.92
N VAL A 208 -1.66 3.45 -19.32
CA VAL A 208 -0.45 3.97 -18.64
C VAL A 208 -0.14 3.15 -17.40
N PHE A 209 -1.15 2.81 -16.59
CA PHE A 209 -0.97 1.92 -15.42
C PHE A 209 -0.43 0.56 -15.83
N SER A 210 -1.01 -0.06 -16.86
CA SER A 210 -0.61 -1.36 -17.38
C SER A 210 0.82 -1.35 -17.93
N ALA A 211 1.24 -0.25 -18.56
CA ALA A 211 2.62 -0.08 -19.03
C ALA A 211 3.60 0.02 -17.86
N ALA A 212 3.28 0.79 -16.82
CA ALA A 212 4.11 0.89 -15.63
C ALA A 212 4.18 -0.45 -14.87
N ALA A 213 3.04 -1.13 -14.67
CA ALA A 213 2.96 -2.41 -13.99
C ALA A 213 3.78 -3.50 -14.71
N PHE A 214 3.83 -3.48 -16.03
CA PHE A 214 4.61 -4.44 -16.83
C PHE A 214 6.11 -4.45 -16.47
N TRP A 215 6.68 -3.29 -16.16
CA TRP A 215 8.08 -3.18 -15.74
C TRP A 215 8.28 -3.34 -14.23
N LEU A 216 7.34 -2.87 -13.44
CA LEU A 216 7.47 -2.88 -11.98
C LEU A 216 7.16 -4.23 -11.35
N VAL A 217 6.14 -4.95 -11.86
CA VAL A 217 5.70 -6.21 -11.25
C VAL A 217 6.76 -7.31 -11.31
N PRO A 218 7.53 -7.52 -12.38
CA PRO A 218 8.66 -8.46 -12.36
C PRO A 218 9.70 -8.16 -11.29
N LEU A 219 9.91 -6.88 -10.94
CA LEU A 219 10.84 -6.50 -9.87
C LEU A 219 10.34 -6.95 -8.48
N ILE A 220 9.02 -7.10 -8.27
CA ILE A 220 8.49 -7.70 -7.04
C ILE A 220 9.00 -9.14 -6.90
N LEU A 221 8.94 -9.91 -8.00
CA LEU A 221 9.39 -11.30 -8.02
C LEU A 221 10.91 -11.37 -7.77
N VAL A 222 11.69 -10.58 -8.50
CA VAL A 222 13.15 -10.54 -8.35
C VAL A 222 13.55 -10.18 -6.91
N ALA A 223 12.97 -9.11 -6.36
CA ALA A 223 13.24 -8.69 -4.98
C ALA A 223 12.77 -9.75 -3.97
N GLY A 224 11.59 -10.35 -4.17
CA GLY A 224 11.04 -11.38 -3.29
C GLY A 224 11.87 -12.65 -3.29
N VAL A 225 12.32 -13.12 -4.46
CA VAL A 225 13.22 -14.29 -4.59
C VAL A 225 14.58 -13.98 -3.97
N ALA A 226 15.14 -12.80 -4.21
CA ALA A 226 16.42 -12.40 -3.60
C ALA A 226 16.34 -12.36 -2.07
N ILE A 227 15.27 -11.79 -1.51
CA ILE A 227 15.03 -11.79 -0.05
C ILE A 227 14.92 -13.23 0.47
N ALA A 228 14.14 -14.09 -0.20
CA ALA A 228 13.97 -15.48 0.20
C ALA A 228 15.30 -16.25 0.15
N ALA A 229 16.08 -16.08 -0.91
CA ALA A 229 17.40 -16.72 -1.06
C ALA A 229 18.42 -16.26 -0.01
N LEU A 230 18.28 -15.01 0.48
CA LEU A 230 19.13 -14.49 1.55
C LEU A 230 18.69 -14.94 2.94
N LEU A 231 17.38 -15.12 3.18
CA LEU A 231 16.86 -15.46 4.50
C LEU A 231 16.77 -16.97 4.75
N LEU A 232 16.51 -17.80 3.72
CA LEU A 232 16.41 -19.24 3.89
C LEU A 232 17.81 -19.86 3.99
N PRO A 233 18.08 -20.68 5.03
CA PRO A 233 19.39 -21.30 5.23
C PRO A 233 19.69 -22.37 4.18
N ASN A 234 18.68 -23.07 3.70
CA ASN A 234 18.79 -24.12 2.68
C ASN A 234 17.43 -24.44 2.05
N VAL A 235 17.41 -25.25 0.99
CA VAL A 235 16.17 -25.65 0.28
C VAL A 235 15.25 -26.53 1.15
N ALA A 236 15.78 -27.27 2.12
CA ALA A 236 14.96 -28.09 3.02
C ALA A 236 14.07 -27.23 3.92
N ALA A 237 14.47 -25.99 4.22
CA ALA A 237 13.63 -25.02 4.96
C ALA A 237 12.32 -24.68 4.25
N LEU A 238 12.19 -24.94 2.95
CA LEU A 238 10.93 -24.79 2.22
C LEU A 238 9.84 -25.78 2.68
N ARG A 239 10.22 -26.87 3.36
CA ARG A 239 9.28 -27.85 3.95
C ARG A 239 8.87 -27.50 5.37
N GLN A 240 9.38 -26.43 5.92
CA GLN A 240 8.99 -25.91 7.23
C GLN A 240 7.79 -24.95 7.09
N PRO A 241 7.05 -24.66 8.18
CA PRO A 241 5.85 -23.82 8.12
C PRO A 241 6.09 -22.45 7.46
N TYR A 242 7.25 -21.83 7.70
CA TYR A 242 7.63 -20.58 7.02
C TYR A 242 7.75 -20.75 5.50
N GLY A 243 8.42 -21.81 5.08
CA GLY A 243 8.62 -22.13 3.66
C GLY A 243 7.31 -22.51 2.94
N GLU A 244 6.45 -23.28 3.60
CA GLU A 244 5.12 -23.62 3.06
C GLU A 244 4.26 -22.38 2.81
N LEU A 245 4.25 -21.42 3.74
CA LEU A 245 3.57 -20.14 3.56
C LEU A 245 4.20 -19.29 2.45
N LEU A 246 5.53 -19.36 2.29
CA LEU A 246 6.23 -18.71 1.19
C LEU A 246 5.83 -19.31 -0.16
N ILE A 247 5.70 -20.64 -0.26
CA ILE A 247 5.22 -21.34 -1.46
C ILE A 247 3.76 -20.95 -1.75
N ALA A 248 2.89 -20.95 -0.74
CA ALA A 248 1.49 -20.55 -0.90
C ALA A 248 1.38 -19.10 -1.42
N LYS A 249 2.16 -18.18 -0.85
CA LYS A 249 2.25 -16.78 -1.29
C LYS A 249 2.74 -16.68 -2.74
N SER A 250 3.72 -17.48 -3.13
CA SER A 250 4.25 -17.51 -4.50
C SER A 250 3.23 -18.06 -5.51
N ALA A 251 2.45 -19.06 -5.12
CA ALA A 251 1.36 -19.59 -5.94
C ALA A 251 0.25 -18.54 -6.15
N LEU A 252 -0.16 -17.85 -5.08
CA LEU A 252 -1.11 -16.73 -5.18
C LEU A 252 -0.59 -15.60 -6.07
N PHE A 253 0.71 -15.30 -5.99
CA PHE A 253 1.33 -14.31 -6.86
C PHE A 253 1.30 -14.74 -8.34
N ALA A 254 1.50 -16.02 -8.64
CA ALA A 254 1.35 -16.54 -10.01
C ALA A 254 -0.07 -16.36 -10.54
N VAL A 255 -1.10 -16.57 -9.71
CA VAL A 255 -2.50 -16.30 -10.08
C VAL A 255 -2.71 -14.80 -10.36
N LEU A 256 -2.14 -13.92 -9.53
CA LEU A 256 -2.18 -12.47 -9.75
C LEU A 256 -1.54 -12.06 -11.08
N LEU A 257 -0.42 -12.67 -11.47
CA LEU A 257 0.21 -12.45 -12.78
C LEU A 257 -0.73 -12.88 -13.92
N GLY A 258 -1.46 -13.97 -13.76
CA GLY A 258 -2.49 -14.40 -14.70
C GLY A 258 -3.61 -13.37 -14.86
N CYS A 259 -4.13 -12.83 -13.77
CA CYS A 259 -5.13 -11.76 -13.78
C CYS A 259 -4.59 -10.49 -14.46
N ALA A 260 -3.38 -10.06 -14.11
CA ALA A 260 -2.73 -8.92 -14.73
C ALA A 260 -2.50 -9.12 -16.25
N ALA A 261 -2.16 -10.33 -16.67
CA ALA A 261 -2.01 -10.72 -18.07
C ALA A 261 -3.34 -10.58 -18.83
N VAL A 262 -4.44 -11.08 -18.26
CA VAL A 262 -5.79 -10.92 -18.84
C VAL A 262 -6.16 -9.44 -18.96
N ASN A 263 -5.91 -8.65 -17.90
CA ASN A 263 -6.15 -7.22 -17.92
C ASN A 263 -5.32 -6.51 -19.01
N LYS A 264 -4.03 -6.85 -19.14
CA LYS A 264 -3.12 -6.19 -20.08
C LYS A 264 -3.41 -6.55 -21.53
N TRP A 265 -3.53 -7.83 -21.84
CA TRP A 265 -3.55 -8.30 -23.24
C TRP A 265 -4.95 -8.48 -23.83
N ARG A 266 -5.96 -8.66 -23.00
CA ARG A 266 -7.35 -8.88 -23.46
C ARG A 266 -8.26 -7.71 -23.13
N LEU A 267 -8.36 -7.32 -21.86
CA LEU A 267 -9.34 -6.33 -21.42
C LEU A 267 -8.89 -4.89 -21.69
N GLY A 268 -7.61 -4.55 -21.52
CA GLY A 268 -7.09 -3.22 -21.82
C GLY A 268 -7.31 -2.79 -23.29
N PRO A 269 -6.93 -3.60 -24.29
CA PRO A 269 -7.22 -3.30 -25.70
C PRO A 269 -8.72 -3.22 -26.01
N ALA A 270 -9.56 -4.07 -25.41
CA ALA A 270 -11.01 -4.00 -25.56
C ALA A 270 -11.61 -2.72 -24.98
N LEU A 271 -11.11 -2.28 -23.82
CA LEU A 271 -11.39 -0.98 -23.24
C LEU A 271 -11.04 0.16 -24.21
N GLY A 272 -9.87 0.10 -24.85
CA GLY A 272 -9.45 1.11 -25.84
C GLY A 272 -10.37 1.21 -27.06
N ARG A 273 -11.09 0.14 -27.41
CA ARG A 273 -12.06 0.10 -28.51
C ARG A 273 -13.49 0.52 -28.11
N GLY A 274 -13.72 0.88 -26.87
CA GLY A 274 -15.04 1.31 -26.41
C GLY A 274 -15.99 0.18 -26.01
N ASP A 275 -15.50 -1.01 -25.73
CA ASP A 275 -16.33 -2.16 -25.35
C ASP A 275 -16.82 -2.01 -23.88
N LEU A 276 -18.12 -1.76 -23.73
CA LEU A 276 -18.76 -1.61 -22.42
C LEU A 276 -18.75 -2.91 -21.58
N GLN A 277 -18.74 -4.08 -22.23
CA GLN A 277 -18.65 -5.36 -21.54
C GLN A 277 -17.24 -5.55 -20.96
N ALA A 278 -16.22 -5.11 -21.69
CA ALA A 278 -14.84 -5.14 -21.22
C ALA A 278 -14.67 -4.30 -19.94
N GLY A 279 -15.38 -3.19 -19.78
CA GLY A 279 -15.36 -2.39 -18.55
C GLY A 279 -15.88 -3.15 -17.33
N ARG A 280 -16.95 -3.93 -17.46
CA ARG A 280 -17.47 -4.79 -16.39
C ARG A 280 -16.55 -5.96 -16.09
N ALA A 281 -16.01 -6.60 -17.11
CA ALA A 281 -15.05 -7.69 -16.96
C ALA A 281 -13.76 -7.21 -16.28
N PHE A 282 -13.21 -6.07 -16.72
CA PHE A 282 -12.03 -5.45 -16.11
C PHE A 282 -12.20 -5.21 -14.60
N ARG A 283 -13.33 -4.61 -14.18
CA ARG A 283 -13.61 -4.40 -12.76
C ARG A 283 -13.67 -5.70 -11.96
N ARG A 284 -14.28 -6.76 -12.52
CA ARG A 284 -14.33 -8.07 -11.84
C ARG A 284 -12.91 -8.62 -11.63
N VAL A 285 -12.07 -8.59 -12.66
CA VAL A 285 -10.68 -9.06 -12.54
C VAL A 285 -9.90 -8.22 -11.55
N VAL A 286 -10.01 -6.88 -11.56
CA VAL A 286 -9.36 -5.99 -10.59
C VAL A 286 -9.83 -6.25 -9.15
N ILE A 287 -11.12 -6.54 -8.93
CA ILE A 287 -11.64 -6.91 -7.61
C ILE A 287 -11.07 -8.28 -7.19
N THR A 288 -10.97 -9.24 -8.11
CA THR A 288 -10.35 -10.54 -7.84
C THR A 288 -8.87 -10.37 -7.46
N GLU A 289 -8.10 -9.55 -8.20
CA GLU A 289 -6.72 -9.22 -7.83
C GLU A 289 -6.65 -8.59 -6.42
N TYR A 290 -7.57 -7.67 -6.11
CA TYR A 290 -7.62 -7.03 -4.79
C TYR A 290 -7.82 -8.05 -3.67
N VAL A 291 -8.78 -8.95 -3.83
CA VAL A 291 -9.07 -10.01 -2.83
C VAL A 291 -7.87 -10.94 -2.66
N ILE A 292 -7.26 -11.40 -3.75
CA ILE A 292 -6.08 -12.26 -3.69
C ILE A 292 -4.92 -11.53 -3.00
N MET A 293 -4.70 -10.25 -3.30
CA MET A 293 -3.67 -9.46 -2.61
C MET A 293 -3.93 -9.30 -1.12
N VAL A 294 -5.20 -9.12 -0.70
CA VAL A 294 -5.57 -9.13 0.73
C VAL A 294 -5.21 -10.47 1.37
N ILE A 295 -5.45 -11.58 0.69
CA ILE A 295 -5.06 -12.91 1.18
C ILE A 295 -3.52 -13.02 1.30
N VAL A 296 -2.77 -12.56 0.30
CA VAL A 296 -1.29 -12.54 0.33
C VAL A 296 -0.76 -11.72 1.49
N LEU A 297 -1.34 -10.55 1.76
CA LEU A 297 -0.97 -9.70 2.90
C LEU A 297 -1.31 -10.36 4.23
N SER A 298 -2.44 -11.07 4.31
CA SER A 298 -2.85 -11.83 5.50
C SER A 298 -1.91 -13.01 5.77
N VAL A 299 -1.56 -13.78 4.73
CA VAL A 299 -0.55 -14.84 4.83
C VAL A 299 0.79 -14.28 5.28
N THR A 300 1.19 -13.11 4.76
CA THR A 300 2.43 -12.44 5.19
C THR A 300 2.35 -12.02 6.67
N ALA A 301 1.21 -11.55 7.16
CA ALA A 301 1.02 -11.19 8.56
C ALA A 301 1.15 -12.42 9.48
N VAL A 302 0.54 -13.54 9.11
CA VAL A 302 0.66 -14.82 9.83
C VAL A 302 2.13 -15.28 9.82
N MET A 303 2.76 -15.31 8.65
CA MET A 303 4.15 -15.74 8.49
C MET A 303 5.10 -14.94 9.38
N THR A 304 4.94 -13.60 9.40
CA THR A 304 5.81 -12.72 10.19
C THR A 304 5.45 -12.63 11.68
N THR A 305 4.33 -13.19 12.11
CA THR A 305 3.91 -13.22 13.52
C THR A 305 4.31 -14.52 14.21
N PHE A 306 4.17 -15.64 13.53
CA PHE A 306 4.28 -16.97 14.13
C PHE A 306 5.54 -17.73 13.72
N PHE A 307 6.20 -17.35 12.63
CA PHE A 307 7.28 -18.15 12.05
C PHE A 307 8.51 -17.28 11.77
N SER A 308 9.68 -17.87 11.96
CA SER A 308 10.98 -17.31 11.54
C SER A 308 11.56 -18.13 10.39
N PRO A 309 12.48 -17.58 9.59
CA PRO A 309 13.13 -18.28 8.49
C PRO A 309 14.30 -19.17 8.95
N GLU A 310 14.26 -19.72 10.18
CA GLU A 310 15.28 -20.59 10.77
C GLU A 310 15.31 -21.99 10.15
#